data_8bf18e118dcdcc9ad15d9b38f325df10
#
_entry.id   8bf18e118dcdcc9ad15d9b38f325df10
#
_cell.length_a   1.000
_cell.length_b   1.000
_cell.length_c   1.000
_cell.angle_alpha   90.00
_cell.angle_beta   90.00
_cell.angle_gamma   90.00
#
_symmetry.space_group_name_H-M   'P 1'
#
loop_
_entity.id
_entity.type
_entity.pdbx_description
1 polymer ?
#
loop_
_entity_poly.entity_id
_entity_poly.type
_entity_poly.pdbx_seq_one_letter_code
_entity_poly.pdbx_strand_id
1 'polypeptide(L)'
;MSEIRAQTDTCYGPVDRQVLDKARDVRLLICDVDGVLSDGLIYMGNQGEELKTFNVRDGYGIRCLLTSGIEVAIITGRTANMLVDRCKTLGIAHLYQGQSDKILAFNDLLDKLSLTVGQVAYIGDDLIDWPVMAQVGLSVAVADAHPLLLPRADYVTRIAGGRGAVRELCDLILFSQNKLEHAKGLSI
;
A
#
# COMPACT_ATOMS: atom_id res chain seq x y z
N MET A 1 -18.01 -27.50 -3.95
CA MET A 1 -18.87 -26.43 -4.50
C MET A 1 -18.21 -25.12 -4.06
N SER A 2 -17.61 -24.37 -4.99
CA SER A 2 -17.07 -23.03 -4.67
C SER A 2 -18.26 -22.10 -4.42
N GLU A 3 -18.36 -21.55 -3.23
CA GLU A 3 -19.31 -20.45 -2.96
C GLU A 3 -19.04 -19.34 -3.98
N ILE A 4 -20.04 -18.98 -4.76
CA ILE A 4 -19.98 -17.80 -5.65
C ILE A 4 -19.96 -16.60 -4.72
N ARG A 5 -18.78 -16.04 -4.47
CA ARG A 5 -18.64 -14.82 -3.68
C ARG A 5 -19.31 -13.66 -4.40
N ALA A 6 -20.11 -12.89 -3.70
CA ALA A 6 -20.73 -11.70 -4.26
C ALA A 6 -19.63 -10.70 -4.64
N GLN A 7 -19.68 -10.23 -5.89
CA GLN A 7 -18.73 -9.25 -6.44
C GLN A 7 -19.41 -7.91 -6.68
N THR A 8 -18.64 -6.85 -6.67
CA THR A 8 -19.05 -5.48 -7.02
C THR A 8 -18.16 -4.99 -8.13
N ASP A 9 -18.75 -4.43 -9.18
CA ASP A 9 -18.00 -3.83 -10.28
C ASP A 9 -17.33 -2.54 -9.84
N THR A 10 -16.04 -2.42 -10.15
CA THR A 10 -15.21 -1.24 -9.91
C THR A 10 -14.53 -0.79 -11.20
N CYS A 11 -13.84 0.36 -11.19
CA CYS A 11 -13.02 0.80 -12.33
C CYS A 11 -11.86 -0.15 -12.65
N TYR A 12 -11.54 -1.08 -11.74
CA TYR A 12 -10.55 -2.14 -11.93
C TYR A 12 -11.19 -3.50 -12.23
N GLY A 13 -12.51 -3.54 -12.52
CA GLY A 13 -13.29 -4.74 -12.75
C GLY A 13 -13.91 -5.28 -11.44
N PRO A 14 -14.45 -6.51 -11.47
CA PRO A 14 -15.17 -7.09 -10.33
C PRO A 14 -14.22 -7.36 -9.16
N VAL A 15 -14.61 -6.91 -7.96
CA VAL A 15 -13.90 -7.13 -6.69
C VAL A 15 -14.84 -7.85 -5.72
N ASP A 16 -14.31 -8.78 -4.94
CA ASP A 16 -15.04 -9.48 -3.89
C ASP A 16 -15.59 -8.46 -2.88
N ARG A 17 -16.88 -8.60 -2.55
CA ARG A 17 -17.55 -7.70 -1.61
C ARG A 17 -16.89 -7.70 -0.23
N GLN A 18 -16.35 -8.83 0.22
CA GLN A 18 -15.63 -8.91 1.49
C GLN A 18 -14.38 -8.01 1.51
N VAL A 19 -13.68 -7.89 0.38
CA VAL A 19 -12.53 -6.97 0.24
C VAL A 19 -12.98 -5.52 0.38
N LEU A 20 -14.07 -5.13 -0.27
CA LEU A 20 -14.61 -3.77 -0.15
C LEU A 20 -15.16 -3.47 1.24
N ASP A 21 -15.76 -4.45 1.91
CA ASP A 21 -16.21 -4.29 3.30
C ASP A 21 -15.03 -4.05 4.25
N LYS A 22 -13.92 -4.79 4.11
CA LYS A 22 -12.67 -4.53 4.83
C LYS A 22 -12.08 -3.16 4.48
N ALA A 23 -12.06 -2.77 3.20
CA ALA A 23 -11.54 -1.48 2.74
C ALA A 23 -12.32 -0.28 3.31
N ARG A 24 -13.60 -0.46 3.62
CA ARG A 24 -14.45 0.59 4.24
C ARG A 24 -13.95 1.02 5.61
N ASP A 25 -13.39 0.11 6.38
CA ASP A 25 -12.92 0.36 7.74
C ASP A 25 -11.49 0.92 7.79
N VAL A 26 -10.78 0.94 6.68
CA VAL A 26 -9.39 1.41 6.59
C VAL A 26 -9.28 2.88 7.00
N ARG A 27 -8.34 3.15 7.91
CA ARG A 27 -7.92 4.47 8.36
C ARG A 27 -6.43 4.72 8.13
N LEU A 28 -5.67 3.65 7.92
CA LEU A 28 -4.24 3.69 7.64
C LEU A 28 -3.91 2.72 6.51
N LEU A 29 -3.23 3.21 5.47
CA LEU A 29 -2.57 2.37 4.47
C LEU A 29 -1.08 2.32 4.76
N ILE A 30 -0.52 1.13 4.92
CA ILE A 30 0.92 0.90 5.03
C ILE A 30 1.43 0.31 3.71
N CYS A 31 2.47 0.90 3.14
CA CYS A 31 3.12 0.41 1.93
C CYS A 31 4.54 -0.07 2.21
N ASP A 32 4.93 -1.20 1.63
CA ASP A 32 6.33 -1.47 1.36
C ASP A 32 6.82 -0.59 0.19
N VAL A 33 8.10 -0.61 -0.11
CA VAL A 33 8.72 0.24 -1.14
C VAL A 33 9.21 -0.56 -2.34
N ASP A 34 10.16 -1.47 -2.11
CA ASP A 34 10.82 -2.19 -3.20
C ASP A 34 9.90 -3.31 -3.70
N GLY A 35 9.44 -3.23 -4.94
CA GLY A 35 8.42 -4.12 -5.49
C GLY A 35 6.97 -3.65 -5.31
N VAL A 36 6.72 -2.56 -4.56
CA VAL A 36 5.38 -1.99 -4.32
C VAL A 36 5.27 -0.56 -4.84
N LEU A 37 5.97 0.40 -4.22
CA LEU A 37 6.04 1.79 -4.68
C LEU A 37 7.04 1.97 -5.82
N SER A 38 8.10 1.15 -5.85
CA SER A 38 9.03 0.99 -6.96
C SER A 38 8.82 -0.36 -7.66
N ASP A 39 9.46 -0.56 -8.80
CA ASP A 39 9.41 -1.83 -9.54
C ASP A 39 10.37 -2.90 -9.01
N GLY A 40 10.97 -2.68 -7.84
CA GLY A 40 11.92 -3.61 -7.20
C GLY A 40 13.31 -3.64 -7.85
N LEU A 41 13.54 -2.90 -8.94
CA LEU A 41 14.83 -2.82 -9.58
C LEU A 41 15.73 -1.80 -8.89
N ILE A 42 16.99 -2.15 -8.74
CA ILE A 42 18.03 -1.27 -8.22
C ILE A 42 18.95 -0.87 -9.37
N TYR A 43 18.94 0.41 -9.71
CA TYR A 43 19.83 0.99 -10.70
C TYR A 43 21.08 1.48 -10.00
N MET A 44 22.23 0.86 -10.25
CA MET A 44 23.50 1.20 -9.63
C MET A 44 24.44 1.83 -10.63
N GLY A 45 24.97 3.00 -10.29
CA GLY A 45 26.03 3.65 -11.05
C GLY A 45 27.43 3.25 -10.60
N ASN A 46 28.45 3.58 -11.42
CA ASN A 46 29.84 3.20 -11.16
C ASN A 46 30.50 3.95 -9.99
N GLN A 47 29.89 5.04 -9.51
CA GLN A 47 30.41 5.86 -8.42
C GLN A 47 29.62 5.65 -7.11
N GLY A 48 28.80 4.58 -7.05
CA GLY A 48 28.01 4.22 -5.87
C GLY A 48 26.64 4.90 -5.78
N GLU A 49 26.24 5.62 -6.83
CA GLU A 49 24.88 6.15 -6.92
C GLU A 49 23.84 5.01 -7.07
N GLU A 50 22.73 5.15 -6.39
CA GLU A 50 21.58 4.28 -6.47
C GLU A 50 20.35 5.10 -6.91
N LEU A 51 19.58 4.61 -7.88
CA LEU A 51 18.36 5.24 -8.35
C LEU A 51 17.18 4.28 -8.17
N LYS A 52 16.02 4.83 -7.80
CA LYS A 52 14.73 4.14 -7.79
C LYS A 52 13.72 4.96 -8.57
N THR A 53 12.77 4.28 -9.18
CA THR A 53 11.65 4.93 -9.88
C THR A 53 10.40 4.89 -9.03
N PHE A 54 9.63 5.98 -9.04
CA PHE A 54 8.32 6.03 -8.40
C PHE A 54 7.26 6.42 -9.43
N ASN A 55 6.12 5.75 -9.38
CA ASN A 55 5.01 6.03 -10.29
C ASN A 55 4.23 7.26 -9.81
N VAL A 56 3.97 8.19 -10.72
CA VAL A 56 3.20 9.40 -10.39
C VAL A 56 1.73 9.10 -10.06
N ARG A 57 1.15 8.03 -10.64
CA ARG A 57 -0.23 7.60 -10.33
C ARG A 57 -0.37 7.13 -8.88
N ASP A 58 0.62 6.38 -8.38
CA ASP A 58 0.68 5.94 -6.98
C ASP A 58 0.77 7.15 -6.05
N GLY A 59 1.65 8.10 -6.38
CA GLY A 59 1.75 9.35 -5.62
C GLY A 59 0.44 10.13 -5.58
N TYR A 60 -0.28 10.22 -6.69
CA TYR A 60 -1.60 10.87 -6.73
C TYR A 60 -2.63 10.14 -5.86
N GLY A 61 -2.70 8.80 -5.91
CA GLY A 61 -3.58 7.99 -5.06
C GLY A 61 -3.32 8.22 -3.58
N ILE A 62 -2.04 8.21 -3.17
CA ILE A 62 -1.62 8.50 -1.79
C ILE A 62 -2.10 9.90 -1.37
N ARG A 63 -1.93 10.92 -2.21
CA ARG A 63 -2.43 12.26 -1.92
C ARG A 63 -3.95 12.30 -1.76
N CYS A 64 -4.69 11.55 -2.58
CA CYS A 64 -6.14 11.43 -2.45
C CYS A 64 -6.55 10.81 -1.12
N LEU A 65 -5.86 9.76 -0.63
CA LEU A 65 -6.10 9.19 0.69
C LEU A 65 -5.87 10.22 1.80
N LEU A 66 -4.70 10.85 1.81
CA LEU A 66 -4.32 11.84 2.84
C LEU A 66 -5.31 13.01 2.90
N THR A 67 -5.72 13.55 1.76
CA THR A 67 -6.72 14.64 1.70
C THR A 67 -8.12 14.19 2.09
N SER A 68 -8.39 12.89 2.06
CA SER A 68 -9.65 12.28 2.50
C SER A 68 -9.64 11.84 3.97
N GLY A 69 -8.57 12.15 4.72
CA GLY A 69 -8.43 11.84 6.14
C GLY A 69 -8.05 10.39 6.43
N ILE A 70 -7.41 9.72 5.47
CA ILE A 70 -6.84 8.37 5.63
C ILE A 70 -5.32 8.52 5.68
N GLU A 71 -4.72 8.04 6.77
CA GLU A 71 -3.27 8.10 6.96
C GLU A 71 -2.55 7.15 6.01
N VAL A 72 -1.31 7.52 5.66
CA VAL A 72 -0.41 6.67 4.88
C VAL A 72 0.94 6.57 5.60
N ALA A 73 1.46 5.35 5.69
CA ALA A 73 2.77 5.06 6.25
C ALA A 73 3.61 4.22 5.28
N ILE A 74 4.91 4.29 5.44
CA ILE A 74 5.87 3.43 4.74
C ILE A 74 6.68 2.66 5.77
N ILE A 75 6.80 1.34 5.57
CA ILE A 75 7.68 0.46 6.34
C ILE A 75 8.53 -0.34 5.35
N THR A 76 9.83 -0.10 5.33
CA THR A 76 10.77 -0.74 4.39
C THR A 76 12.04 -1.24 5.08
N GLY A 77 12.59 -2.34 4.57
CA GLY A 77 13.87 -2.91 5.07
C GLY A 77 15.09 -2.08 4.66
N ARG A 78 15.01 -1.32 3.59
CA ARG A 78 16.13 -0.52 3.06
C ARG A 78 16.06 0.93 3.56
N THR A 79 17.22 1.61 3.48
CA THR A 79 17.32 3.04 3.80
C THR A 79 17.78 3.80 2.56
N ALA A 80 17.06 4.86 2.19
CA ALA A 80 17.40 5.70 1.03
C ALA A 80 16.92 7.15 1.26
N ASN A 81 17.80 8.13 1.02
CA ASN A 81 17.45 9.54 1.17
C ASN A 81 16.37 9.98 0.17
N MET A 82 16.40 9.45 -1.06
CA MET A 82 15.38 9.75 -2.07
C MET A 82 13.96 9.38 -1.62
N LEU A 83 13.81 8.38 -0.74
CA LEU A 83 12.53 8.02 -0.16
C LEU A 83 12.04 9.06 0.85
N VAL A 84 12.95 9.65 1.64
CA VAL A 84 12.64 10.76 2.56
C VAL A 84 12.08 11.94 1.78
N ASP A 85 12.73 12.32 0.68
CA ASP A 85 12.29 13.43 -0.18
C ASP A 85 10.94 13.11 -0.84
N ARG A 86 10.75 11.87 -1.28
CA ARG A 86 9.47 11.42 -1.86
C ARG A 86 8.34 11.48 -0.84
N CYS A 87 8.54 10.99 0.38
CA CYS A 87 7.56 11.06 1.47
C CYS A 87 7.19 12.51 1.78
N LYS A 88 8.18 13.39 1.91
CA LYS A 88 7.98 14.82 2.15
C LYS A 88 7.13 15.47 1.03
N THR A 89 7.45 15.18 -0.22
CA THR A 89 6.70 15.71 -1.38
C THR A 89 5.24 15.23 -1.37
N LEU A 90 5.00 13.97 -0.99
CA LEU A 90 3.64 13.40 -0.92
C LEU A 90 2.88 13.77 0.35
N GLY A 91 3.55 14.32 1.38
CA GLY A 91 2.95 14.62 2.68
C GLY A 91 2.77 13.38 3.56
N ILE A 92 3.54 12.33 3.34
CA ILE A 92 3.57 11.13 4.19
C ILE A 92 4.36 11.45 5.45
N ALA A 93 3.71 11.42 6.61
CA ALA A 93 4.31 11.74 7.90
C ALA A 93 5.04 10.55 8.56
N HIS A 94 4.65 9.34 8.20
CA HIS A 94 5.09 8.11 8.87
C HIS A 94 6.00 7.30 7.94
N LEU A 95 7.32 7.40 8.17
CA LEU A 95 8.36 6.69 7.40
C LEU A 95 9.26 5.90 8.33
N TYR A 96 9.26 4.58 8.18
CA TYR A 96 10.12 3.64 8.89
C TYR A 96 11.03 2.94 7.89
N GLN A 97 12.30 3.28 7.91
CA GLN A 97 13.35 2.69 7.08
C GLN A 97 14.25 1.75 7.89
N GLY A 98 14.95 0.84 7.23
CA GLY A 98 15.90 -0.06 7.87
C GLY A 98 15.23 -1.10 8.79
N GLN A 99 13.98 -1.43 8.54
CA GLN A 99 13.19 -2.35 9.37
C GLN A 99 13.39 -3.79 8.93
N SER A 100 14.32 -4.52 9.56
CA SER A 100 14.46 -5.96 9.38
C SER A 100 13.28 -6.74 9.96
N ASP A 101 12.67 -6.21 11.02
CA ASP A 101 11.42 -6.69 11.60
C ASP A 101 10.35 -5.58 11.49
N LYS A 102 9.44 -5.75 10.54
CA LYS A 102 8.38 -4.77 10.27
C LYS A 102 7.31 -4.70 11.36
N ILE A 103 7.21 -5.73 12.22
CA ILE A 103 6.23 -5.78 13.33
C ILE A 103 6.46 -4.67 14.35
N LEU A 104 7.73 -4.35 14.65
CA LEU A 104 8.03 -3.29 15.62
C LEU A 104 7.52 -1.93 15.14
N ALA A 105 7.76 -1.59 13.87
CA ALA A 105 7.26 -0.36 13.27
C ALA A 105 5.73 -0.35 13.14
N PHE A 106 5.12 -1.50 12.84
CA PHE A 106 3.67 -1.66 12.78
C PHE A 106 3.01 -1.39 14.13
N ASN A 107 3.52 -1.98 15.22
CA ASN A 107 2.98 -1.77 16.57
C ASN A 107 3.12 -0.31 17.01
N ASP A 108 4.28 0.32 16.75
CA ASP A 108 4.50 1.74 17.05
C ASP A 108 3.50 2.65 16.30
N LEU A 109 3.17 2.32 15.04
CA LEU A 109 2.13 3.04 14.27
C LEU A 109 0.74 2.90 14.89
N LEU A 110 0.34 1.69 15.31
CA LEU A 110 -0.94 1.47 15.95
C LEU A 110 -1.08 2.30 17.22
N ASP A 111 -0.05 2.29 18.06
CA ASP A 111 -0.03 3.06 19.31
C ASP A 111 -0.09 4.56 19.04
N LYS A 112 0.75 5.09 18.14
CA LYS A 112 0.80 6.51 17.79
C LYS A 112 -0.51 7.04 17.22
N LEU A 113 -1.17 6.25 16.39
CA LEU A 113 -2.41 6.65 15.72
C LEU A 113 -3.67 6.21 16.46
N SER A 114 -3.51 5.46 17.57
CA SER A 114 -4.63 4.89 18.34
C SER A 114 -5.59 4.08 17.47
N LEU A 115 -5.02 3.25 16.57
CA LEU A 115 -5.75 2.41 15.63
C LEU A 115 -5.76 0.94 16.07
N THR A 116 -6.80 0.23 15.66
CA THR A 116 -6.84 -1.24 15.76
C THR A 116 -6.31 -1.87 14.47
N VAL A 117 -5.86 -3.11 14.53
CA VAL A 117 -5.38 -3.86 13.37
C VAL A 117 -6.42 -3.93 12.25
N GLY A 118 -7.72 -4.01 12.60
CA GLY A 118 -8.82 -4.04 11.63
C GLY A 118 -8.98 -2.77 10.80
N GLN A 119 -8.40 -1.65 11.24
CA GLN A 119 -8.45 -0.36 10.55
C GLN A 119 -7.24 -0.11 9.64
N VAL A 120 -6.36 -1.11 9.48
CA VAL A 120 -5.15 -1.00 8.69
C VAL A 120 -5.24 -1.85 7.43
N ALA A 121 -4.84 -1.28 6.30
CA ALA A 121 -4.48 -2.01 5.09
C ALA A 121 -2.95 -2.04 4.95
N TYR A 122 -2.42 -3.16 4.49
CA TYR A 122 -1.01 -3.30 4.15
C TYR A 122 -0.86 -3.83 2.73
N ILE A 123 0.01 -3.21 1.93
CA ILE A 123 0.36 -3.68 0.60
C ILE A 123 1.85 -4.06 0.55
N GLY A 124 2.12 -5.31 0.13
CA GLY A 124 3.45 -5.91 0.06
C GLY A 124 3.65 -6.76 -1.18
N ASP A 125 4.89 -7.18 -1.42
CA ASP A 125 5.28 -8.00 -2.56
C ASP A 125 6.00 -9.29 -2.17
N ASP A 126 6.57 -9.40 -0.96
CA ASP A 126 7.39 -10.54 -0.60
C ASP A 126 7.09 -11.07 0.82
N LEU A 127 7.67 -12.20 1.15
CA LEU A 127 7.42 -12.94 2.40
C LEU A 127 7.81 -12.16 3.65
N ILE A 128 8.69 -11.19 3.55
CA ILE A 128 9.06 -10.29 4.65
C ILE A 128 7.88 -9.41 5.10
N ASP A 129 6.88 -9.20 4.23
CA ASP A 129 5.66 -8.43 4.53
C ASP A 129 4.62 -9.24 5.29
N TRP A 130 4.65 -10.57 5.10
CA TRP A 130 3.61 -11.46 5.61
C TRP A 130 3.36 -11.36 7.12
N PRO A 131 4.37 -11.22 7.99
CA PRO A 131 4.11 -11.10 9.44
C PRO A 131 3.18 -9.94 9.81
N VAL A 132 3.25 -8.80 9.09
CA VAL A 132 2.31 -7.67 9.26
C VAL A 132 1.01 -7.93 8.52
N MET A 133 1.08 -8.37 7.27
CA MET A 133 -0.10 -8.66 6.44
C MET A 133 -1.06 -9.64 7.09
N ALA A 134 -0.55 -10.63 7.84
CA ALA A 134 -1.37 -11.61 8.55
C ALA A 134 -2.18 -11.02 9.72
N GLN A 135 -1.90 -9.81 10.16
CA GLN A 135 -2.53 -9.18 11.31
C GLN A 135 -3.48 -8.05 10.95
N VAL A 136 -3.33 -7.44 9.79
CA VAL A 136 -4.14 -6.27 9.38
C VAL A 136 -5.53 -6.65 8.92
N GLY A 137 -6.44 -5.67 8.93
CA GLY A 137 -7.82 -5.84 8.45
C GLY A 137 -7.90 -6.13 6.96
N LEU A 138 -7.02 -5.53 6.15
CA LEU A 138 -6.97 -5.74 4.70
C LEU A 138 -5.52 -5.98 4.25
N SER A 139 -5.19 -7.22 3.93
CA SER A 139 -3.91 -7.59 3.37
C SER A 139 -3.95 -7.60 1.84
N VAL A 140 -3.00 -6.92 1.19
CA VAL A 140 -2.96 -6.77 -0.27
C VAL A 140 -1.58 -7.16 -0.80
N ALA A 141 -1.56 -8.01 -1.81
CA ALA A 141 -0.37 -8.33 -2.57
C ALA A 141 -0.41 -7.63 -3.94
N VAL A 142 0.73 -7.14 -4.44
CA VAL A 142 0.81 -6.66 -5.82
C VAL A 142 0.71 -7.83 -6.81
N ALA A 143 0.31 -7.56 -8.06
CA ALA A 143 0.06 -8.60 -9.06
C ALA A 143 1.25 -9.53 -9.33
N ASP A 144 2.46 -9.00 -9.19
CA ASP A 144 3.74 -9.68 -9.39
C ASP A 144 4.47 -10.03 -8.08
N ALA A 145 3.73 -10.08 -6.97
CA ALA A 145 4.25 -10.50 -5.67
C ALA A 145 4.74 -11.95 -5.68
N HIS A 146 5.54 -12.30 -4.67
CA HIS A 146 6.05 -13.66 -4.48
C HIS A 146 4.90 -14.69 -4.51
N PRO A 147 5.03 -15.81 -5.27
CA PRO A 147 3.95 -16.79 -5.47
C PRO A 147 3.34 -17.36 -4.19
N LEU A 148 4.10 -17.47 -3.10
CA LEU A 148 3.58 -17.91 -1.80
C LEU A 148 2.79 -16.85 -1.05
N LEU A 149 2.93 -15.56 -1.42
CA LEU A 149 2.18 -14.46 -0.82
C LEU A 149 0.80 -14.31 -1.45
N LEU A 150 0.70 -14.49 -2.78
CA LEU A 150 -0.52 -14.29 -3.54
C LEU A 150 -1.77 -15.02 -2.95
N PRO A 151 -1.72 -16.33 -2.62
CA PRO A 151 -2.89 -17.03 -2.11
C PRO A 151 -3.26 -16.68 -0.65
N ARG A 152 -2.40 -15.92 0.04
CA ARG A 152 -2.59 -15.56 1.46
C ARG A 152 -3.20 -14.18 1.64
N ALA A 153 -3.05 -13.31 0.64
CA ALA A 153 -3.59 -11.95 0.69
C ALA A 153 -5.11 -11.95 0.50
N ASP A 154 -5.80 -11.01 1.14
CA ASP A 154 -7.23 -10.78 0.93
C ASP A 154 -7.52 -10.30 -0.48
N TYR A 155 -6.61 -9.50 -1.03
CA TYR A 155 -6.71 -8.96 -2.37
C TYR A 155 -5.36 -8.99 -3.08
N VAL A 156 -5.38 -9.34 -4.37
CA VAL A 156 -4.23 -9.22 -5.26
C VAL A 156 -4.55 -8.14 -6.29
N THR A 157 -3.71 -7.12 -6.39
CA THR A 157 -3.93 -6.05 -7.37
C THR A 157 -3.84 -6.59 -8.79
N ARG A 158 -4.51 -5.95 -9.73
CA ARG A 158 -4.41 -6.29 -11.17
C ARG A 158 -3.16 -5.69 -11.80
N ILE A 159 -2.64 -4.65 -11.17
CA ILE A 159 -1.49 -3.88 -11.62
C ILE A 159 -0.27 -4.32 -10.80
N ALA A 160 0.87 -4.47 -11.48
CA ALA A 160 2.14 -4.82 -10.85
C ALA A 160 2.70 -3.69 -9.98
N GLY A 161 3.59 -4.04 -9.05
CA GLY A 161 4.27 -3.08 -8.19
C GLY A 161 5.07 -2.05 -8.97
N GLY A 162 5.14 -0.81 -8.49
CA GLY A 162 5.77 0.32 -9.18
C GLY A 162 5.08 0.77 -10.47
N ARG A 163 3.94 0.17 -10.82
CA ARG A 163 3.22 0.44 -12.08
C ARG A 163 1.83 1.05 -11.88
N GLY A 164 1.42 1.29 -10.63
CA GLY A 164 0.10 1.80 -10.27
C GLY A 164 -0.69 0.89 -9.36
N ALA A 165 -0.08 -0.14 -8.76
CA ALA A 165 -0.73 -1.06 -7.81
C ALA A 165 -1.22 -0.32 -6.56
N VAL A 166 -0.41 0.59 -6.03
CA VAL A 166 -0.80 1.41 -4.87
C VAL A 166 -1.96 2.35 -5.24
N ARG A 167 -1.95 2.91 -6.46
CA ARG A 167 -3.08 3.71 -6.95
C ARG A 167 -4.37 2.91 -6.98
N GLU A 168 -4.33 1.68 -7.50
CA GLU A 168 -5.48 0.77 -7.52
C GLU A 168 -6.05 0.58 -6.11
N LEU A 169 -5.21 0.26 -5.12
CA LEU A 169 -5.66 0.09 -3.74
C LEU A 169 -6.22 1.39 -3.14
N CYS A 170 -5.58 2.53 -3.38
CA CYS A 170 -6.09 3.82 -2.93
C CYS A 170 -7.50 4.09 -3.47
N ASP A 171 -7.72 3.86 -4.76
CA ASP A 171 -9.02 4.04 -5.39
C ASP A 171 -10.08 3.08 -4.83
N LEU A 172 -9.73 1.80 -4.57
CA LEU A 172 -10.64 0.84 -3.95
C LEU A 172 -11.03 1.23 -2.51
N ILE A 173 -10.09 1.73 -1.71
CA ILE A 173 -10.38 2.24 -0.37
C ILE A 173 -11.33 3.45 -0.45
N LEU A 174 -11.04 4.42 -1.32
CA LEU A 174 -11.89 5.60 -1.51
C LEU A 174 -13.27 5.24 -2.04
N PHE A 175 -13.34 4.30 -2.99
CA PHE A 175 -14.61 3.78 -3.54
C PHE A 175 -15.46 3.15 -2.43
N SER A 176 -14.89 2.27 -1.61
CA SER A 176 -15.61 1.59 -0.53
C SER A 176 -16.14 2.56 0.54
N GLN A 177 -15.51 3.73 0.68
CA GLN A 177 -15.89 4.80 1.60
C GLN A 177 -16.76 5.89 0.95
N ASN A 178 -17.20 5.70 -0.31
CA ASN A 178 -17.95 6.69 -1.10
C ASN A 178 -17.24 8.05 -1.24
N LYS A 179 -15.91 8.04 -1.32
CA LYS A 179 -15.07 9.24 -1.39
C LYS A 179 -14.36 9.40 -2.75
N LEU A 180 -14.38 8.39 -3.62
CA LEU A 180 -13.56 8.36 -4.84
C LEU A 180 -13.85 9.53 -5.78
N GLU A 181 -15.14 9.89 -6.00
CA GLU A 181 -15.53 10.97 -6.91
C GLU A 181 -15.16 12.36 -6.38
N HIS A 182 -14.95 12.50 -5.08
CA HIS A 182 -14.64 13.77 -4.41
C HIS A 182 -13.17 13.90 -4.03
N ALA A 183 -12.39 12.80 -4.13
CA ALA A 183 -10.99 12.80 -3.78
C ALA A 183 -10.17 13.63 -4.76
N LYS A 184 -9.41 14.59 -4.23
CA LYS A 184 -8.53 15.46 -5.02
C LYS A 184 -7.10 15.30 -4.53
N GLY A 185 -6.26 14.67 -5.35
CA GLY A 185 -4.82 14.80 -5.21
C GLY A 185 -4.40 16.20 -5.62
N LEU A 186 -3.67 16.91 -4.77
CA LEU A 186 -3.05 18.15 -5.18
C LEU A 186 -1.98 17.88 -6.25
N SER A 187 -1.76 18.82 -7.17
CA SER A 187 -0.66 18.69 -8.14
C SER A 187 0.66 18.48 -7.43
N ILE A 188 1.41 17.47 -7.86
CA ILE A 188 2.73 17.07 -7.33
C ILE A 188 3.79 17.36 -8.37
#